data_7c23dde68e63dd6f933f4f77b03d00b9
#
_entry.id   7c23dde68e63dd6f933f4f77b03d00b9
#
_cell.length_a   1.000
_cell.length_b   1.000
_cell.length_c   1.000
_cell.angle_alpha   90.00
_cell.angle_beta   90.00
_cell.angle_gamma   90.00
#
_symmetry.space_group_name_H-M   'P 1'
#
loop_
_entity.id
_entity.type
_entity.pdbx_description
1 polymer ?
#
loop_
_entity_poly.entity_id
_entity_poly.type
_entity_poly.pdbx_seq_one_letter_code
_entity_poly.pdbx_strand_id
1 'polypeptide(L)'
;QTALANNLYKFVSLGVLETSEIIGSILSCGLWAGLGIIYGHELSHNKKEGFAVSRAIMALSGASHFTYAHVFNHHLDLGHEKDPATAPRGRNVYAHAWLSHMGQSKFSYDLERKKLQQANSRFLSIRNMWLRGYLYSLPTVVLFVWSGGIVGIVALLTVWSISNFLLEALNFMGHYGLIREQGKPVEHRHSWDNDNLFTSWFFIEIGRQCDHHVRGETFFWELDDVQGPNYGIGYFSLFVLTLIPGLFRAFVQKHLDNWDNNFATEGEKKIIEEYFPNKTSFLGA
;
A
#
# COMPACT_ATOMS: atom_id res chain seq x y z
N GLN A 1 2.52 4.67 -19.07
CA GLN A 1 3.97 4.41 -19.21
C GLN A 1 4.44 4.59 -20.65
N THR A 2 3.74 4.08 -21.67
CA THR A 2 4.12 4.27 -23.07
C THR A 2 4.17 5.74 -23.51
N ALA A 3 3.23 6.56 -23.05
CA ALA A 3 3.24 8.01 -23.30
C ALA A 3 4.47 8.67 -22.65
N LEU A 4 4.83 8.32 -21.41
CA LEU A 4 6.03 8.82 -20.77
C LEU A 4 7.30 8.36 -21.51
N ALA A 5 7.36 7.10 -21.95
CA ALA A 5 8.49 6.60 -22.72
C ALA A 5 8.69 7.39 -24.05
N ASN A 6 7.59 7.71 -24.75
CA ASN A 6 7.63 8.57 -25.92
C ASN A 6 8.14 9.99 -25.58
N ASN A 7 7.71 10.56 -24.47
CA ASN A 7 8.19 11.87 -24.03
C ASN A 7 9.68 11.83 -23.63
N LEU A 8 10.12 10.75 -22.99
CA LEU A 8 11.55 10.54 -22.71
C LEU A 8 12.39 10.48 -23.99
N TYR A 9 11.93 9.77 -25.00
CA TYR A 9 12.60 9.73 -26.30
C TYR A 9 12.69 11.12 -26.95
N LYS A 10 11.58 11.87 -26.93
CA LYS A 10 11.55 13.26 -27.45
C LYS A 10 12.48 14.17 -26.65
N PHE A 11 12.57 14.04 -25.35
CA PHE A 11 13.44 14.84 -24.49
C PHE A 11 14.93 14.51 -24.73
N VAL A 12 15.28 13.21 -24.63
CA VAL A 12 16.69 12.78 -24.64
C VAL A 12 17.28 12.74 -26.06
N SER A 13 16.52 12.23 -27.02
CA SER A 13 17.04 11.97 -28.39
C SER A 13 16.76 13.07 -29.37
N LEU A 14 15.66 13.80 -29.23
CA LEU A 14 15.25 14.84 -30.16
C LEU A 14 15.45 16.26 -29.62
N GLY A 15 15.54 16.44 -28.29
CA GLY A 15 15.71 17.75 -27.67
C GLY A 15 14.49 18.68 -27.86
N VAL A 16 13.29 18.14 -28.10
CA VAL A 16 12.09 18.94 -28.42
C VAL A 16 11.16 19.18 -27.22
N LEU A 17 11.45 18.59 -26.06
CA LEU A 17 10.72 18.82 -24.81
C LEU A 17 11.59 19.56 -23.81
N GLU A 18 10.94 20.36 -22.97
CA GLU A 18 11.59 21.04 -21.87
C GLU A 18 11.65 20.15 -20.61
N THR A 19 12.55 20.51 -19.68
CA THR A 19 12.70 19.78 -18.40
C THR A 19 11.42 19.78 -17.58
N SER A 20 10.67 20.88 -17.59
CA SER A 20 9.36 21.00 -16.91
C SER A 20 8.32 20.02 -17.45
N GLU A 21 8.31 19.79 -18.76
CA GLU A 21 7.36 18.87 -19.41
C GLU A 21 7.67 17.41 -19.06
N ILE A 22 8.96 17.04 -19.01
CA ILE A 22 9.34 15.67 -18.64
C ILE A 22 9.10 15.42 -17.14
N ILE A 23 9.37 16.41 -16.27
CA ILE A 23 9.03 16.30 -14.84
C ILE A 23 7.53 16.13 -14.67
N GLY A 24 6.69 16.95 -15.30
CA GLY A 24 5.24 16.81 -15.27
C GLY A 24 4.76 15.44 -15.78
N SER A 25 5.37 14.93 -16.83
CA SER A 25 5.08 13.60 -17.37
C SER A 25 5.42 12.47 -16.38
N ILE A 26 6.57 12.56 -15.69
CA ILE A 26 6.99 11.59 -14.68
C ILE A 26 6.03 11.61 -13.48
N LEU A 27 5.70 12.78 -12.96
CA LEU A 27 4.78 12.94 -11.83
C LEU A 27 3.39 12.37 -12.18
N SER A 28 2.86 12.75 -13.33
CA SER A 28 1.56 12.25 -13.81
C SER A 28 1.56 10.72 -13.97
N CYS A 29 2.63 10.16 -14.57
CA CYS A 29 2.75 8.72 -14.74
C CYS A 29 2.82 7.99 -13.38
N GLY A 30 3.54 8.54 -12.40
CA GLY A 30 3.63 7.99 -11.04
C GLY A 30 2.28 7.98 -10.32
N LEU A 31 1.52 9.06 -10.41
CA LEU A 31 0.17 9.15 -9.86
C LEU A 31 -0.78 8.14 -10.51
N TRP A 32 -0.80 8.03 -11.84
CA TRP A 32 -1.63 7.06 -12.54
C TRP A 32 -1.20 5.61 -12.27
N ALA A 33 0.10 5.35 -12.10
CA ALA A 33 0.59 4.03 -11.69
C ALA A 33 0.12 3.68 -10.27
N GLY A 34 0.13 4.65 -9.35
CA GLY A 34 -0.41 4.49 -7.99
C GLY A 34 -1.90 4.18 -8.00
N LEU A 35 -2.69 4.88 -8.80
CA LEU A 35 -4.12 4.58 -8.98
C LEU A 35 -4.34 3.18 -9.58
N GLY A 36 -3.47 2.75 -10.50
CA GLY A 36 -3.51 1.40 -11.07
C GLY A 36 -3.34 0.28 -10.04
N ILE A 37 -2.63 0.55 -8.95
CA ILE A 37 -2.44 -0.41 -7.85
C ILE A 37 -3.77 -0.77 -7.17
N ILE A 38 -4.73 0.15 -7.12
CA ILE A 38 -6.06 -0.11 -6.52
C ILE A 38 -6.77 -1.26 -7.25
N TYR A 39 -6.73 -1.26 -8.58
CA TYR A 39 -7.28 -2.37 -9.37
C TYR A 39 -6.48 -3.67 -9.18
N GLY A 40 -5.16 -3.56 -9.07
CA GLY A 40 -4.31 -4.70 -8.76
C GLY A 40 -4.59 -5.27 -7.37
N HIS A 41 -4.87 -4.41 -6.39
CA HIS A 41 -5.28 -4.79 -5.04
C HIS A 41 -6.59 -5.60 -5.08
N GLU A 42 -7.65 -5.07 -5.68
CA GLU A 42 -8.94 -5.76 -5.81
C GLU A 42 -8.79 -7.13 -6.48
N LEU A 43 -8.03 -7.20 -7.57
CA LEU A 43 -7.77 -8.45 -8.29
C LEU A 43 -6.92 -9.45 -7.50
N SER A 44 -6.22 -9.02 -6.45
CA SER A 44 -5.40 -9.92 -5.63
C SER A 44 -6.22 -10.91 -4.81
N HIS A 45 -7.46 -10.57 -4.51
CA HIS A 45 -8.40 -11.42 -3.77
C HIS A 45 -9.20 -12.36 -4.66
N ASN A 46 -9.18 -12.12 -5.96
CA ASN A 46 -9.92 -12.94 -6.91
C ASN A 46 -9.24 -14.28 -7.18
N LYS A 47 -9.96 -15.17 -7.87
CA LYS A 47 -9.48 -16.48 -8.28
C LYS A 47 -8.13 -16.40 -9.01
N LYS A 48 -7.54 -17.54 -9.31
CA LYS A 48 -6.20 -17.68 -9.91
C LYS A 48 -5.90 -16.70 -11.05
N GLU A 49 -6.88 -16.44 -11.91
CA GLU A 49 -6.74 -15.54 -13.05
C GLU A 49 -6.61 -14.06 -12.58
N GLY A 50 -7.45 -13.61 -11.66
CA GLY A 50 -7.38 -12.27 -11.08
C GLY A 50 -6.07 -12.06 -10.33
N PHE A 51 -5.64 -13.02 -9.53
CA PHE A 51 -4.34 -13.00 -8.84
C PHE A 51 -3.16 -12.88 -9.82
N ALA A 52 -3.21 -13.55 -10.97
CA ALA A 52 -2.16 -13.46 -11.98
C ALA A 52 -2.13 -12.07 -12.65
N VAL A 53 -3.30 -11.49 -12.94
CA VAL A 53 -3.42 -10.14 -13.50
C VAL A 53 -2.98 -9.10 -12.48
N SER A 54 -3.39 -9.22 -11.21
CA SER A 54 -2.90 -8.39 -10.10
C SER A 54 -1.37 -8.32 -10.09
N ARG A 55 -0.70 -9.45 -10.15
CA ARG A 55 0.77 -9.52 -10.17
C ARG A 55 1.39 -8.76 -11.34
N ALA A 56 0.77 -8.82 -12.53
CA ALA A 56 1.25 -8.08 -13.70
C ALA A 56 1.08 -6.56 -13.49
N ILE A 57 -0.08 -6.11 -13.01
CA ILE A 57 -0.34 -4.70 -12.69
C ILE A 57 0.65 -4.20 -11.63
N MET A 58 0.84 -4.95 -10.54
CA MET A 58 1.79 -4.60 -9.49
C MET A 58 3.23 -4.52 -9.99
N ALA A 59 3.64 -5.42 -10.88
CA ALA A 59 4.96 -5.39 -11.48
C ALA A 59 5.20 -4.12 -12.32
N LEU A 60 4.21 -3.67 -13.09
CA LEU A 60 4.28 -2.43 -13.86
C LEU A 60 4.43 -1.19 -12.96
N SER A 61 3.89 -1.25 -11.74
CA SER A 61 3.95 -0.17 -10.74
C SER A 61 5.15 -0.29 -9.78
N GLY A 62 6.03 -1.28 -9.98
CA GLY A 62 7.18 -1.52 -9.09
C GLY A 62 6.82 -2.18 -7.76
N ALA A 63 5.60 -2.69 -7.61
CA ALA A 63 5.06 -3.27 -6.37
C ALA A 63 4.89 -4.80 -6.45
N SER A 64 5.79 -5.51 -7.12
CA SER A 64 5.68 -6.97 -7.37
C SER A 64 5.56 -7.82 -6.11
N HIS A 65 6.00 -7.32 -4.97
CA HIS A 65 5.90 -7.97 -3.66
C HIS A 65 4.49 -7.93 -3.08
N PHE A 66 3.71 -6.88 -3.42
CA PHE A 66 2.48 -6.51 -2.72
C PHE A 66 1.42 -7.61 -2.76
N THR A 67 1.10 -8.19 -3.93
CA THR A 67 0.07 -9.21 -4.05
C THR A 67 0.25 -10.38 -3.06
N TYR A 68 1.50 -10.77 -2.78
CA TYR A 68 1.79 -11.81 -1.79
C TYR A 68 1.71 -11.31 -0.35
N ALA A 69 2.32 -10.16 -0.09
CA ALA A 69 2.31 -9.59 1.25
C ALA A 69 0.89 -9.26 1.68
N HIS A 70 0.08 -8.72 0.78
CA HIS A 70 -1.30 -8.34 1.05
C HIS A 70 -2.17 -9.53 1.44
N VAL A 71 -2.20 -10.57 0.60
CA VAL A 71 -3.08 -11.74 0.81
C VAL A 71 -2.56 -12.66 1.92
N PHE A 72 -1.25 -12.88 2.02
CA PHE A 72 -0.67 -13.90 2.91
C PHE A 72 -0.06 -13.36 4.20
N ASN A 73 -0.02 -12.04 4.40
CA ASN A 73 0.42 -11.41 5.64
C ASN A 73 -0.59 -10.39 6.13
N HIS A 74 -0.81 -9.30 5.37
CA HIS A 74 -1.60 -8.18 5.82
C HIS A 74 -3.02 -8.57 6.27
N HIS A 75 -3.79 -9.31 5.47
CA HIS A 75 -5.11 -9.81 5.87
C HIS A 75 -5.08 -10.76 7.08
N LEU A 76 -3.99 -11.48 7.30
CA LEU A 76 -3.87 -12.42 8.41
C LEU A 76 -3.36 -11.75 9.70
N ASP A 77 -2.42 -10.83 9.57
CA ASP A 77 -1.71 -10.21 10.69
C ASP A 77 -2.08 -8.73 10.91
N LEU A 78 -3.13 -8.23 10.25
CA LEU A 78 -3.63 -6.86 10.39
C LEU A 78 -3.77 -6.47 11.88
N GLY A 79 -3.26 -5.28 12.22
CA GLY A 79 -3.28 -4.76 13.58
C GLY A 79 -2.23 -5.39 14.51
N HIS A 80 -1.39 -6.28 14.01
CA HIS A 80 -0.33 -6.94 14.76
C HIS A 80 1.06 -6.47 14.30
N GLU A 81 2.07 -6.53 15.17
CA GLU A 81 3.45 -6.12 14.88
C GLU A 81 4.10 -6.89 13.69
N LYS A 82 3.58 -8.07 13.35
CA LYS A 82 4.05 -8.87 12.21
C LYS A 82 3.58 -8.35 10.87
N ASP A 83 2.62 -7.46 10.85
CA ASP A 83 2.14 -6.82 9.63
C ASP A 83 2.89 -5.50 9.38
N PRO A 84 3.80 -5.46 8.41
CA PRO A 84 4.51 -4.21 8.09
C PRO A 84 3.60 -3.12 7.54
N ALA A 85 2.44 -3.47 6.98
CA ALA A 85 1.48 -2.52 6.42
C ALA A 85 0.60 -1.85 7.48
N THR A 86 0.52 -2.38 8.71
CA THR A 86 -0.09 -1.70 9.84
C THR A 86 0.86 -0.66 10.43
N ALA A 87 0.48 0.61 10.36
CA ALA A 87 1.29 1.72 10.89
C ALA A 87 1.12 1.86 12.41
N PRO A 88 2.16 1.68 13.23
CA PRO A 88 2.06 1.90 14.67
C PRO A 88 1.89 3.39 14.99
N ARG A 89 1.31 3.68 16.16
CA ARG A 89 1.14 5.03 16.69
C ARG A 89 2.48 5.77 16.74
N GLY A 90 2.50 7.04 16.37
CA GLY A 90 3.70 7.88 16.37
C GLY A 90 4.55 7.81 15.10
N ARG A 91 4.39 6.77 14.25
CA ARG A 91 5.09 6.70 12.97
C ARG A 91 4.53 7.72 12.00
N ASN A 92 5.37 8.43 11.26
CA ASN A 92 4.94 9.29 10.16
C ASN A 92 4.85 8.52 8.83
N VAL A 93 4.12 9.07 7.86
CA VAL A 93 3.87 8.42 6.56
C VAL A 93 5.15 8.11 5.78
N TYR A 94 6.16 8.95 5.87
CA TYR A 94 7.43 8.76 5.13
C TYR A 94 8.22 7.56 5.67
N ALA A 95 8.37 7.49 6.99
CA ALA A 95 9.01 6.34 7.64
C ALA A 95 8.17 5.07 7.43
N HIS A 96 6.83 5.19 7.48
CA HIS A 96 5.95 4.06 7.22
C HIS A 96 6.12 3.54 5.79
N ALA A 97 6.06 4.39 4.79
CA ALA A 97 6.18 4.00 3.39
C ALA A 97 7.47 3.20 3.13
N TRP A 98 8.58 3.64 3.68
CA TRP A 98 9.86 2.92 3.56
C TRP A 98 9.85 1.57 4.30
N LEU A 99 9.49 1.58 5.58
CA LEU A 99 9.56 0.39 6.43
C LEU A 99 8.53 -0.67 6.03
N SER A 100 7.34 -0.25 5.65
CA SER A 100 6.28 -1.14 5.16
C SER A 100 6.67 -1.79 3.85
N HIS A 101 7.12 -1.01 2.86
CA HIS A 101 7.59 -1.54 1.58
C HIS A 101 8.71 -2.57 1.75
N MET A 102 9.72 -2.27 2.58
CA MET A 102 10.82 -3.20 2.85
C MET A 102 10.36 -4.45 3.61
N GLY A 103 9.48 -4.29 4.60
CA GLY A 103 8.90 -5.39 5.37
C GLY A 103 8.08 -6.34 4.51
N GLN A 104 7.19 -5.81 3.69
CA GLN A 104 6.37 -6.58 2.75
C GLN A 104 7.22 -7.30 1.68
N SER A 105 8.25 -6.61 1.15
CA SER A 105 9.19 -7.21 0.19
C SER A 105 9.94 -8.39 0.81
N LYS A 106 10.42 -8.22 2.05
CA LYS A 106 11.08 -9.28 2.80
C LYS A 106 10.15 -10.45 3.08
N PHE A 107 8.92 -10.18 3.53
CA PHE A 107 7.92 -11.22 3.77
C PHE A 107 7.66 -12.05 2.51
N SER A 108 7.41 -11.39 1.38
CA SER A 108 7.14 -12.05 0.09
C SER A 108 8.30 -12.94 -0.35
N TYR A 109 9.54 -12.46 -0.17
CA TYR A 109 10.75 -13.23 -0.44
C TYR A 109 10.88 -14.46 0.46
N ASP A 110 10.71 -14.28 1.76
CA ASP A 110 10.83 -15.36 2.75
C ASP A 110 9.75 -16.42 2.56
N LEU A 111 8.50 -16.01 2.24
CA LEU A 111 7.40 -16.91 1.93
C LEU A 111 7.74 -17.80 0.72
N GLU A 112 8.21 -17.20 -0.36
CA GLU A 112 8.54 -17.95 -1.57
C GLU A 112 9.77 -18.86 -1.34
N ARG A 113 10.76 -18.39 -0.61
CA ARG A 113 11.93 -19.20 -0.23
C ARG A 113 11.52 -20.47 0.52
N LYS A 114 10.61 -20.35 1.49
CA LYS A 114 10.07 -21.50 2.22
C LYS A 114 9.34 -22.49 1.29
N LYS A 115 8.50 -21.97 0.39
CA LYS A 115 7.78 -22.81 -0.60
C LYS A 115 8.73 -23.56 -1.52
N LEU A 116 9.78 -22.92 -2.01
CA LEU A 116 10.78 -23.55 -2.86
C LEU A 116 11.58 -24.63 -2.13
N GLN A 117 11.95 -24.39 -0.86
CA GLN A 117 12.63 -25.38 -0.01
C GLN A 117 11.75 -26.62 0.20
N GLN A 118 10.47 -26.45 0.53
CA GLN A 118 9.52 -27.57 0.68
C GLN A 118 9.32 -28.35 -0.62
N ALA A 119 9.42 -27.68 -1.77
CA ALA A 119 9.29 -28.29 -3.09
C ALA A 119 10.63 -28.84 -3.65
N ASN A 120 11.72 -28.84 -2.87
CA ASN A 120 13.08 -29.19 -3.34
C ASN A 120 13.49 -28.45 -4.62
N SER A 121 13.06 -27.20 -4.78
CA SER A 121 13.31 -26.38 -5.97
C SER A 121 14.42 -25.36 -5.73
N ARG A 122 15.25 -25.12 -6.76
CA ARG A 122 16.27 -24.08 -6.71
C ARG A 122 15.63 -22.69 -6.74
N PHE A 123 16.30 -21.70 -6.15
CA PHE A 123 15.84 -20.31 -6.18
C PHE A 123 15.71 -19.75 -7.61
N LEU A 124 16.69 -20.00 -8.48
CA LEU A 124 16.65 -19.67 -9.92
C LEU A 124 15.87 -20.72 -10.70
N SER A 125 14.62 -20.92 -10.35
CA SER A 125 13.69 -21.84 -11.01
C SER A 125 12.51 -21.10 -11.60
N ILE A 126 11.96 -21.58 -12.69
CA ILE A 126 10.69 -21.11 -13.26
C ILE A 126 9.52 -21.24 -12.26
N ARG A 127 9.66 -22.10 -11.25
CA ARG A 127 8.70 -22.26 -10.16
C ARG A 127 8.72 -21.09 -9.18
N ASN A 128 9.81 -20.31 -9.16
CA ASN A 128 9.91 -19.13 -8.28
C ASN A 128 8.93 -18.03 -8.70
N MET A 129 7.83 -17.96 -7.98
CA MET A 129 6.75 -17.00 -8.24
C MET A 129 7.17 -15.57 -7.89
N TRP A 130 8.02 -15.39 -6.88
CA TRP A 130 8.56 -14.08 -6.51
C TRP A 130 9.43 -13.53 -7.65
N LEU A 131 10.39 -14.31 -8.14
CA LEU A 131 11.26 -13.92 -9.26
C LEU A 131 10.45 -13.63 -10.52
N ARG A 132 9.46 -14.46 -10.85
CA ARG A 132 8.56 -14.21 -12.01
C ARG A 132 7.78 -12.91 -11.86
N GLY A 133 7.41 -12.51 -10.65
CA GLY A 133 6.76 -11.22 -10.40
C GLY A 133 7.63 -10.07 -10.89
N TYR A 134 8.91 -10.06 -10.54
CA TYR A 134 9.85 -9.04 -11.01
C TYR A 134 10.14 -9.16 -12.52
N LEU A 135 10.14 -10.36 -13.08
CA LEU A 135 10.31 -10.55 -14.53
C LEU A 135 9.18 -9.89 -15.35
N TYR A 136 7.98 -9.77 -14.79
CA TYR A 136 6.90 -9.03 -15.45
C TYR A 136 7.19 -7.52 -15.60
N SER A 137 8.13 -6.97 -14.85
CA SER A 137 8.57 -5.58 -15.00
C SER A 137 9.56 -5.39 -16.18
N LEU A 138 10.17 -6.47 -16.71
CA LEU A 138 11.20 -6.36 -17.74
C LEU A 138 10.78 -5.58 -19.00
N PRO A 139 9.57 -5.79 -19.58
CA PRO A 139 9.14 -5.01 -20.73
C PRO A 139 9.15 -3.51 -20.47
N THR A 140 8.73 -3.10 -19.26
CA THR A 140 8.76 -1.69 -18.85
C THR A 140 10.20 -1.18 -18.70
N VAL A 141 11.06 -1.95 -18.04
CA VAL A 141 12.49 -1.58 -17.89
C VAL A 141 13.13 -1.42 -19.26
N VAL A 142 12.94 -2.37 -20.17
CA VAL A 142 13.48 -2.30 -21.55
C VAL A 142 12.95 -1.07 -22.29
N LEU A 143 11.64 -0.79 -22.19
CA LEU A 143 11.02 0.37 -22.83
C LEU A 143 11.66 1.68 -22.36
N PHE A 144 11.86 1.84 -21.05
CA PHE A 144 12.42 3.08 -20.48
C PHE A 144 13.92 3.23 -20.78
N VAL A 145 14.67 2.14 -20.72
CA VAL A 145 16.09 2.13 -21.13
C VAL A 145 16.23 2.51 -22.61
N TRP A 146 15.41 1.92 -23.47
CA TRP A 146 15.40 2.24 -24.89
C TRP A 146 15.02 3.69 -25.17
N SER A 147 14.03 4.24 -24.42
CA SER A 147 13.51 5.59 -24.65
C SER A 147 14.44 6.71 -24.15
N GLY A 148 15.24 6.48 -23.11
CA GLY A 148 16.00 7.56 -22.48
C GLY A 148 17.29 7.11 -21.79
N GLY A 149 17.76 5.88 -22.01
CA GLY A 149 18.98 5.37 -21.37
C GLY A 149 18.94 5.51 -19.86
N ILE A 150 19.96 6.12 -19.28
CA ILE A 150 20.04 6.35 -17.82
C ILE A 150 18.94 7.28 -17.30
N VAL A 151 18.56 8.30 -18.09
CA VAL A 151 17.45 9.21 -17.74
C VAL A 151 16.14 8.43 -17.67
N GLY A 152 15.93 7.47 -18.59
CA GLY A 152 14.80 6.57 -18.58
C GLY A 152 14.75 5.70 -17.32
N ILE A 153 15.90 5.15 -16.89
CA ILE A 153 15.98 4.37 -15.64
C ILE A 153 15.60 5.26 -14.45
N VAL A 154 16.16 6.46 -14.34
CA VAL A 154 15.84 7.40 -13.24
C VAL A 154 14.36 7.76 -13.24
N ALA A 155 13.79 8.04 -14.42
CA ALA A 155 12.36 8.33 -14.57
C ALA A 155 11.49 7.13 -14.10
N LEU A 156 11.83 5.91 -14.49
CA LEU A 156 11.11 4.70 -14.08
C LEU A 156 11.17 4.50 -12.56
N LEU A 157 12.35 4.62 -11.97
CA LEU A 157 12.52 4.50 -10.51
C LEU A 157 11.73 5.58 -9.77
N THR A 158 11.65 6.79 -10.31
CA THR A 158 10.83 7.87 -9.75
C THR A 158 9.34 7.54 -9.84
N VAL A 159 8.86 7.05 -10.98
CA VAL A 159 7.47 6.57 -11.15
C VAL A 159 7.14 5.49 -10.13
N TRP A 160 8.00 4.49 -10.00
CA TRP A 160 7.81 3.41 -9.02
C TRP A 160 7.85 3.90 -7.56
N SER A 161 8.72 4.86 -7.25
CA SER A 161 8.77 5.47 -5.91
C SER A 161 7.47 6.20 -5.58
N ILE A 162 6.93 6.98 -6.52
CA ILE A 162 5.66 7.69 -6.33
C ILE A 162 4.51 6.69 -6.16
N SER A 163 4.40 5.69 -7.03
CA SER A 163 3.31 4.72 -6.96
C SER A 163 3.34 3.88 -5.67
N ASN A 164 4.54 3.45 -5.24
CA ASN A 164 4.68 2.71 -3.98
C ASN A 164 4.45 3.61 -2.75
N PHE A 165 4.85 4.89 -2.80
CA PHE A 165 4.52 5.83 -1.72
C PHE A 165 3.01 6.01 -1.57
N LEU A 166 2.27 6.11 -2.68
CA LEU A 166 0.80 6.21 -2.65
C LEU A 166 0.16 4.95 -2.08
N LEU A 167 0.65 3.77 -2.46
CA LEU A 167 0.21 2.50 -1.90
C LEU A 167 0.38 2.46 -0.38
N GLU A 168 1.58 2.78 0.09
CA GLU A 168 1.87 2.73 1.52
C GLU A 168 1.17 3.85 2.31
N ALA A 169 0.88 4.98 1.67
CA ALA A 169 0.04 6.02 2.27
C ALA A 169 -1.42 5.56 2.44
N LEU A 170 -1.96 4.75 1.51
CA LEU A 170 -3.27 4.12 1.68
C LEU A 170 -3.26 3.12 2.85
N ASN A 171 -2.26 2.25 2.94
CA ASN A 171 -2.07 1.35 4.08
C ASN A 171 -1.96 2.14 5.40
N PHE A 172 -1.20 3.23 5.40
CA PHE A 172 -1.07 4.13 6.55
C PHE A 172 -2.42 4.70 6.98
N MET A 173 -3.21 5.22 6.04
CA MET A 173 -4.52 5.80 6.34
C MET A 173 -5.52 4.75 6.82
N GLY A 174 -5.51 3.57 6.22
CA GLY A 174 -6.46 2.49 6.55
C GLY A 174 -6.20 1.83 7.90
N HIS A 175 -4.96 1.88 8.43
CA HIS A 175 -4.59 1.03 9.58
C HIS A 175 -3.77 1.73 10.67
N TYR A 176 -3.62 3.06 10.60
CA TYR A 176 -2.80 3.81 11.55
C TYR A 176 -3.27 3.63 13.00
N GLY A 177 -2.39 3.13 13.84
CA GLY A 177 -2.56 3.10 15.28
C GLY A 177 -3.57 2.12 15.83
N LEU A 178 -4.20 1.30 14.96
CA LEU A 178 -5.12 0.25 15.36
C LEU A 178 -4.33 -1.01 15.77
N ILE A 179 -4.83 -1.70 16.79
CA ILE A 179 -4.13 -2.80 17.43
C ILE A 179 -5.08 -3.99 17.55
N ARG A 180 -4.54 -5.18 17.36
CA ARG A 180 -5.27 -6.44 17.55
C ARG A 180 -4.49 -7.39 18.45
N GLU A 181 -5.19 -8.06 19.36
CA GLU A 181 -4.60 -9.11 20.19
C GLU A 181 -4.11 -10.29 19.32
N GLN A 182 -2.98 -10.85 19.68
CA GLN A 182 -2.45 -12.02 18.98
C GLN A 182 -3.42 -13.21 19.07
N GLY A 183 -3.66 -13.85 17.92
CA GLY A 183 -4.52 -15.02 17.82
C GLY A 183 -6.03 -14.73 17.80
N LYS A 184 -6.42 -13.47 17.89
CA LYS A 184 -7.82 -13.06 17.70
C LYS A 184 -8.12 -12.85 16.22
N PRO A 185 -9.36 -13.06 15.77
CA PRO A 185 -9.75 -12.77 14.38
C PRO A 185 -9.67 -11.28 14.05
N VAL A 186 -9.55 -10.94 12.79
CA VAL A 186 -9.76 -9.58 12.28
C VAL A 186 -11.26 -9.25 12.42
N GLU A 187 -11.57 -8.07 12.91
CA GLU A 187 -12.93 -7.56 13.06
C GLU A 187 -13.02 -6.15 12.49
N HIS A 188 -14.22 -5.65 12.22
CA HIS A 188 -14.46 -4.34 11.60
C HIS A 188 -13.71 -3.18 12.29
N ARG A 189 -13.51 -3.25 13.62
CA ARG A 189 -12.78 -2.22 14.38
C ARG A 189 -11.28 -2.13 14.11
N HIS A 190 -10.70 -3.08 13.37
CA HIS A 190 -9.24 -3.10 13.10
C HIS A 190 -8.82 -2.35 11.83
N SER A 191 -9.77 -1.67 11.19
CA SER A 191 -9.51 -0.81 10.04
C SER A 191 -10.24 0.52 10.17
N TRP A 192 -9.75 1.56 9.49
CA TRP A 192 -10.43 2.85 9.37
C TRP A 192 -11.26 2.89 8.10
N ASP A 193 -12.56 3.08 8.23
CA ASP A 193 -13.46 3.29 7.10
C ASP A 193 -13.45 4.74 6.60
N ASN A 194 -13.97 4.90 5.41
CA ASN A 194 -14.16 6.18 4.75
C ASN A 194 -15.42 6.18 3.89
N ASP A 195 -16.49 6.80 4.41
CA ASP A 195 -17.81 6.86 3.77
C ASP A 195 -17.95 8.03 2.79
N ASN A 196 -16.85 8.69 2.43
CA ASN A 196 -16.90 9.79 1.51
C ASN A 196 -17.22 9.31 0.09
N LEU A 197 -18.33 9.76 -0.48
CA LEU A 197 -18.84 9.33 -1.78
C LEU A 197 -17.81 9.49 -2.92
N PHE A 198 -17.03 10.58 -2.90
CA PHE A 198 -15.98 10.79 -3.90
C PHE A 198 -14.83 9.80 -3.74
N THR A 199 -14.48 9.47 -2.49
CA THR A 199 -13.50 8.41 -2.20
C THR A 199 -13.97 7.07 -2.73
N SER A 200 -15.21 6.68 -2.44
CA SER A 200 -15.82 5.44 -2.90
C SER A 200 -15.80 5.33 -4.43
N TRP A 201 -16.27 6.32 -5.13
CA TRP A 201 -16.31 6.30 -6.59
C TRP A 201 -14.94 6.30 -7.24
N PHE A 202 -14.03 7.15 -6.73
CA PHE A 202 -12.71 7.32 -7.33
C PHE A 202 -11.77 6.14 -7.06
N PHE A 203 -11.90 5.51 -5.90
CA PHE A 203 -11.04 4.42 -5.45
C PHE A 203 -11.76 3.06 -5.40
N ILE A 204 -12.85 2.87 -6.14
CA ILE A 204 -13.60 1.59 -6.22
C ILE A 204 -13.83 0.95 -4.84
N GLU A 205 -14.50 1.69 -3.94
CA GLU A 205 -14.87 1.27 -2.58
C GLU A 205 -13.69 0.87 -1.67
N ILE A 206 -12.44 1.19 -2.01
CA ILE A 206 -11.28 0.89 -1.13
C ILE A 206 -11.39 1.58 0.25
N GLY A 207 -12.28 2.55 0.39
CA GLY A 207 -12.60 3.18 1.68
C GLY A 207 -13.34 2.28 2.65
N ARG A 208 -13.97 1.19 2.19
CA ARG A 208 -14.70 0.21 3.03
C ARG A 208 -13.75 -0.83 3.62
N GLN A 209 -12.70 -0.37 4.26
CA GLN A 209 -11.62 -1.20 4.79
C GLN A 209 -12.10 -2.14 5.90
N CYS A 210 -13.06 -1.70 6.73
CA CYS A 210 -13.59 -2.52 7.82
C CYS A 210 -14.21 -3.81 7.32
N ASP A 211 -15.07 -3.74 6.31
CA ASP A 211 -15.72 -4.91 5.75
C ASP A 211 -14.78 -5.71 4.83
N HIS A 212 -13.95 -5.02 4.05
CA HIS A 212 -12.96 -5.64 3.18
C HIS A 212 -12.01 -6.58 3.92
N HIS A 213 -11.49 -6.17 5.09
CA HIS A 213 -10.57 -7.02 5.86
C HIS A 213 -11.23 -8.19 6.56
N VAL A 214 -12.52 -8.11 6.85
CA VAL A 214 -13.29 -9.22 7.42
C VAL A 214 -13.74 -10.19 6.33
N ARG A 215 -14.10 -9.68 5.15
CA ARG A 215 -14.62 -10.45 4.01
C ARG A 215 -13.73 -10.29 2.75
N GLY A 216 -12.43 -10.49 2.86
CA GLY A 216 -11.43 -10.18 1.83
C GLY A 216 -11.66 -10.79 0.44
N GLU A 217 -12.47 -11.85 0.31
CA GLU A 217 -12.82 -12.46 -0.98
C GLU A 217 -14.08 -11.85 -1.63
N THR A 218 -14.73 -10.89 -0.94
CA THR A 218 -15.94 -10.22 -1.43
C THR A 218 -15.55 -9.13 -2.43
N PHE A 219 -16.28 -9.04 -3.54
CA PHE A 219 -16.04 -8.01 -4.53
C PHE A 219 -16.36 -6.60 -4.00
N PHE A 220 -15.62 -5.58 -4.45
CA PHE A 220 -15.78 -4.21 -3.96
C PHE A 220 -17.23 -3.68 -4.03
N TRP A 221 -18.02 -4.11 -5.01
CA TRP A 221 -19.43 -3.70 -5.15
C TRP A 221 -20.40 -4.46 -4.23
N GLU A 222 -19.92 -5.46 -3.50
CA GLU A 222 -20.68 -6.27 -2.53
C GLU A 222 -20.28 -5.95 -1.08
N LEU A 223 -19.33 -5.01 -0.89
CA LEU A 223 -18.92 -4.57 0.44
C LEU A 223 -20.02 -3.75 1.10
N ASP A 224 -20.32 -4.09 2.35
CA ASP A 224 -21.34 -3.42 3.14
C ASP A 224 -20.79 -2.15 3.82
N ASP A 225 -21.70 -1.21 4.08
CA ASP A 225 -21.46 -0.09 4.97
C ASP A 225 -21.63 -0.57 6.41
N VAL A 226 -20.51 -0.83 7.07
CA VAL A 226 -20.48 -1.34 8.45
C VAL A 226 -20.14 -0.23 9.43
N GLN A 227 -20.66 -0.35 10.65
CA GLN A 227 -20.33 0.61 11.71
C GLN A 227 -18.93 0.34 12.28
N GLY A 228 -17.91 0.89 11.61
CA GLY A 228 -16.51 0.83 12.00
C GLY A 228 -15.95 2.19 12.42
N PRO A 229 -14.69 2.23 12.88
CA PRO A 229 -13.99 3.49 13.13
C PRO A 229 -13.81 4.27 11.82
N ASN A 230 -14.04 5.60 11.87
CA ASN A 230 -14.06 6.46 10.69
C ASN A 230 -13.43 7.82 10.99
N TYR A 231 -12.70 8.37 10.04
CA TYR A 231 -12.09 9.71 10.17
C TYR A 231 -13.05 10.86 9.88
N GLY A 232 -14.18 10.61 9.23
CA GLY A 232 -15.18 11.63 8.87
C GLY A 232 -14.72 12.60 7.76
N ILE A 233 -13.58 12.34 7.09
CA ILE A 233 -13.08 13.12 5.94
C ILE A 233 -12.63 12.18 4.83
N GLY A 234 -12.76 12.63 3.56
CA GLY A 234 -12.36 11.84 2.39
C GLY A 234 -10.85 11.63 2.29
N TYR A 235 -10.45 10.56 1.60
CA TYR A 235 -9.05 10.13 1.47
C TYR A 235 -8.12 11.18 0.87
N PHE A 236 -8.58 12.04 -0.04
CA PHE A 236 -7.75 13.12 -0.57
C PHE A 236 -7.34 14.11 0.52
N SER A 237 -8.29 14.55 1.35
CA SER A 237 -8.01 15.45 2.47
C SER A 237 -7.14 14.78 3.53
N LEU A 238 -7.43 13.52 3.83
CA LEU A 238 -6.65 12.73 4.77
C LEU A 238 -5.22 12.54 4.27
N PHE A 239 -5.03 12.21 2.98
CA PHE A 239 -3.71 12.09 2.36
C PHE A 239 -2.89 13.36 2.52
N VAL A 240 -3.47 14.53 2.20
CA VAL A 240 -2.78 15.81 2.38
C VAL A 240 -2.38 16.05 3.83
N LEU A 241 -3.23 15.68 4.80
CA LEU A 241 -2.88 15.76 6.22
C LEU A 241 -1.71 14.84 6.58
N THR A 242 -1.63 13.62 6.03
CA THR A 242 -0.53 12.68 6.33
C THR A 242 0.82 13.21 5.88
N LEU A 243 0.86 14.03 4.81
CA LEU A 243 2.09 14.66 4.31
C LEU A 243 2.67 15.68 5.29
N ILE A 244 1.89 16.17 6.26
CA ILE A 244 2.31 17.10 7.30
C ILE A 244 2.16 16.41 8.66
N PRO A 245 3.20 15.66 9.13
CA PRO A 245 3.07 14.75 10.28
C PRO A 245 2.54 15.40 11.55
N GLY A 246 2.85 16.68 11.79
CA GLY A 246 2.33 17.44 12.94
C GLY A 246 0.82 17.65 12.88
N LEU A 247 0.29 18.03 11.71
CA LEU A 247 -1.14 18.22 11.50
C LEU A 247 -1.88 16.87 11.55
N PHE A 248 -1.33 15.83 10.93
CA PHE A 248 -1.93 14.51 10.99
C PHE A 248 -2.03 14.00 12.42
N ARG A 249 -0.96 14.13 13.23
CA ARG A 249 -0.97 13.74 14.65
C ARG A 249 -2.04 14.47 15.45
N ALA A 250 -2.14 15.78 15.28
CA ALA A 250 -3.17 16.58 15.95
C ALA A 250 -4.59 16.17 15.54
N PHE A 251 -4.78 15.85 14.25
CA PHE A 251 -6.06 15.39 13.72
C PHE A 251 -6.42 13.98 14.23
N VAL A 252 -5.49 13.04 14.15
CA VAL A 252 -5.77 11.62 14.41
C VAL A 252 -5.95 11.30 15.90
N GLN A 253 -5.42 12.12 16.80
CA GLN A 253 -5.44 11.85 18.24
C GLN A 253 -6.86 11.63 18.77
N LYS A 254 -7.80 12.51 18.44
CA LYS A 254 -9.20 12.38 18.86
C LYS A 254 -9.86 11.08 18.33
N HIS A 255 -9.45 10.62 17.16
CA HIS A 255 -9.98 9.39 16.57
C HIS A 255 -9.41 8.15 17.26
N LEU A 256 -8.11 8.19 17.62
CA LEU A 256 -7.48 7.14 18.43
C LEU A 256 -8.10 7.07 19.84
N ASP A 257 -8.33 8.21 20.48
CA ASP A 257 -9.00 8.26 21.79
C ASP A 257 -10.43 7.69 21.72
N ASN A 258 -11.15 8.00 20.63
CA ASN A 258 -12.46 7.40 20.39
C ASN A 258 -12.37 5.89 20.18
N TRP A 259 -11.37 5.41 19.42
CA TRP A 259 -11.16 3.98 19.20
C TRP A 259 -10.83 3.26 20.51
N ASP A 260 -9.91 3.80 21.30
CA ASP A 260 -9.50 3.26 22.59
C ASP A 260 -10.68 3.11 23.57
N ASN A 261 -11.60 4.07 23.55
CA ASN A 261 -12.72 4.10 24.49
C ASN A 261 -13.92 3.26 24.03
N ASN A 262 -14.20 3.21 22.73
CA ASN A 262 -15.47 2.68 22.20
C ASN A 262 -15.32 1.40 21.38
N PHE A 263 -14.12 1.09 20.85
CA PHE A 263 -13.90 -0.06 19.98
C PHE A 263 -12.92 -1.09 20.57
N ALA A 264 -11.87 -0.63 21.27
CA ALA A 264 -10.84 -1.51 21.79
C ALA A 264 -11.35 -2.45 22.88
N THR A 265 -10.97 -3.72 22.81
CA THR A 265 -11.16 -4.70 23.87
C THR A 265 -10.26 -4.41 25.07
N GLU A 266 -10.55 -5.03 26.23
CA GLU A 266 -9.67 -4.90 27.40
C GLU A 266 -8.26 -5.46 27.16
N GLY A 267 -8.11 -6.47 26.30
CA GLY A 267 -6.81 -6.99 25.91
C GLY A 267 -6.04 -6.01 25.03
N GLU A 268 -6.70 -5.39 24.06
CA GLU A 268 -6.12 -4.36 23.21
C GLU A 268 -5.72 -3.11 24.00
N LYS A 269 -6.53 -2.69 24.99
CA LYS A 269 -6.20 -1.58 25.89
C LYS A 269 -4.93 -1.86 26.70
N LYS A 270 -4.76 -3.09 27.20
CA LYS A 270 -3.52 -3.48 27.90
C LYS A 270 -2.29 -3.37 27.00
N ILE A 271 -2.39 -3.79 25.74
CA ILE A 271 -1.31 -3.65 24.75
C ILE A 271 -1.00 -2.16 24.53
N ILE A 272 -2.03 -1.31 24.43
CA ILE A 272 -1.84 0.14 24.27
C ILE A 272 -1.11 0.72 25.49
N GLU A 273 -1.49 0.35 26.69
CA GLU A 273 -0.86 0.82 27.93
C GLU A 273 0.60 0.38 28.04
N GLU A 274 0.90 -0.85 27.62
CA GLU A 274 2.26 -1.41 27.64
C GLU A 274 3.20 -0.73 26.63
N TYR A 275 2.75 -0.58 25.37
CA TYR A 275 3.61 -0.07 24.30
C TYR A 275 3.54 1.45 24.12
N PHE A 276 2.47 2.10 24.59
CA PHE A 276 2.24 3.54 24.46
C PHE A 276 1.84 4.20 25.79
N PRO A 277 2.65 4.07 26.86
CA PRO A 277 2.29 4.49 28.22
C PRO A 277 2.03 6.00 28.36
N ASN A 278 2.54 6.81 27.44
CA ASN A 278 2.38 8.26 27.45
C ASN A 278 1.47 8.72 26.29
N LYS A 279 0.15 8.61 26.46
CA LYS A 279 -0.84 9.11 25.47
C LYS A 279 -0.64 10.58 25.08
N THR A 280 0.01 11.39 25.94
CA THR A 280 0.25 12.83 25.77
C THR A 280 1.63 13.18 25.19
N SER A 281 2.59 12.25 25.12
CA SER A 281 3.97 12.56 24.74
C SER A 281 4.21 12.67 23.21
N PHE A 282 3.19 12.41 22.39
CA PHE A 282 3.31 12.56 20.93
C PHE A 282 3.39 14.00 20.44
N LEU A 283 3.23 15.00 21.32
CA LEU A 283 3.34 16.43 20.98
C LEU A 283 4.76 16.98 21.13
N GLY A 284 5.73 16.19 21.57
CA GLY A 284 7.07 16.65 21.97
C GLY A 284 8.27 15.88 21.39
N ALA A 285 8.12 15.13 20.29
CA ALA A 285 9.25 14.50 19.62
C ALA A 285 9.32 14.83 18.13
#